data_2278b9062b02973cbcb92bbb4b3b70ec
#
_entry.id   2278b9062b02973cbcb92bbb4b3b70ec
#
_cell.length_a   1.000
_cell.length_b   1.000
_cell.length_c   1.000
_cell.angle_alpha   90.00
_cell.angle_beta   90.00
_cell.angle_gamma   90.00
#
_symmetry.space_group_name_H-M   'P 1'
#
loop_
_entity.id
_entity.type
_entity.pdbx_description
1 polymer ?
#
loop_
_entity_poly.entity_id
_entity_poly.type
_entity_poly.pdbx_seq_one_letter_code
_entity_poly.pdbx_strand_id
1 'polypeptide(L)'
;MTREAIVEKLRTEVHAGRPVVGVSAGVGLTAKCAEKGGADLIFLHNAGRFRMSGRSTLLAKFSFGNANDVTEEMVCECLPVLQSAPVV
;
A
#
# COMPACT_ATOMS: atom_id res chain seq x y z
N MET A 1 14.55 3.75 -1.96
CA MET A 1 14.57 2.85 -3.13
C MET A 1 14.11 3.62 -4.36
N THR A 2 14.86 3.55 -5.44
CA THR A 2 14.53 4.26 -6.68
C THR A 2 13.47 3.50 -7.47
N ARG A 3 12.82 4.21 -8.41
CA ARG A 3 11.86 3.57 -9.32
C ARG A 3 12.50 2.42 -10.09
N GLU A 4 13.72 2.62 -10.58
CA GLU A 4 14.46 1.62 -11.34
C GLU A 4 14.77 0.38 -10.51
N ALA A 5 15.11 0.54 -9.24
CA ALA A 5 15.38 -0.56 -8.32
C ALA A 5 14.10 -1.36 -8.04
N ILE A 6 12.96 -0.68 -7.90
CA ILE A 6 11.67 -1.33 -7.68
C ILE A 6 11.29 -2.17 -8.90
N VAL A 7 11.38 -1.59 -10.09
CA VAL A 7 11.03 -2.29 -11.33
C VAL A 7 11.93 -3.51 -11.54
N GLU A 8 13.22 -3.38 -11.26
CA GLU A 8 14.17 -4.48 -11.41
C GLU A 8 13.87 -5.62 -10.44
N LYS A 9 13.54 -5.28 -9.18
CA LYS A 9 13.15 -6.28 -8.19
C LYS A 9 11.92 -7.07 -8.64
N LEU A 10 10.90 -6.37 -9.16
CA LEU A 10 9.68 -7.02 -9.64
C LEU A 10 9.95 -7.91 -10.85
N ARG A 11 10.77 -7.45 -11.78
CA ARG A 11 11.16 -8.25 -12.95
C ARG A 11 11.90 -9.52 -12.55
N THR A 12 12.80 -9.42 -11.57
CA THR A 12 13.54 -10.56 -11.05
C THR A 12 12.59 -11.62 -10.49
N GLU A 13 11.57 -11.20 -9.72
CA GLU A 13 10.58 -12.13 -9.19
C GLU A 13 9.80 -12.83 -10.31
N VAL A 14 9.38 -12.10 -11.33
CA VAL A 14 8.64 -12.65 -12.47
C VAL A 14 9.51 -13.65 -13.25
N HIS A 15 10.76 -13.30 -13.55
CA HIS A 15 11.67 -14.18 -14.28
C HIS A 15 12.02 -15.45 -13.49
N ALA A 16 12.02 -15.39 -12.18
CA ALA A 16 12.27 -16.55 -11.33
C ALA A 16 11.03 -17.46 -11.19
N GLY A 17 9.90 -17.07 -11.78
CA GLY A 17 8.66 -17.82 -11.68
C GLY A 17 7.94 -17.67 -10.36
N ARG A 18 8.33 -16.71 -9.52
CA ARG A 18 7.64 -16.42 -8.25
C ARG A 18 6.55 -15.38 -8.46
N PRO A 19 5.41 -15.49 -7.75
CA PRO A 19 4.37 -14.49 -7.84
C PRO A 19 4.81 -13.18 -7.17
N VAL A 20 4.32 -12.06 -7.71
CA VAL A 20 4.44 -10.75 -7.06
C VAL A 20 3.18 -10.57 -6.23
N VAL A 21 3.36 -10.36 -4.93
CA VAL A 21 2.24 -10.21 -3.99
C VAL A 21 2.11 -8.76 -3.55
N GLY A 22 0.97 -8.17 -3.88
CA GLY A 22 0.61 -6.83 -3.42
C GLY A 22 -0.45 -6.93 -2.34
N VAL A 23 -0.28 -6.19 -1.26
CA VAL A 23 -1.22 -6.18 -0.14
C VAL A 23 -1.77 -4.78 0.05
N SER A 24 -3.10 -4.67 0.12
CA SER A 24 -3.77 -3.42 0.42
C SER A 24 -3.75 -3.16 1.92
N ALA A 25 -3.31 -1.98 2.32
CA ALA A 25 -3.25 -1.58 3.71
C ALA A 25 -4.05 -0.31 3.94
N GLY A 26 -4.70 -0.20 5.10
CA GLY A 26 -5.46 0.98 5.47
C GLY A 26 -4.78 1.83 6.54
N VAL A 27 -3.89 1.22 7.31
CA VAL A 27 -3.16 1.89 8.40
C VAL A 27 -1.73 1.35 8.46
N GLY A 28 -0.87 2.05 9.19
CA GLY A 28 0.54 1.69 9.31
C GLY A 28 0.79 0.29 9.86
N LEU A 29 0.00 -0.13 10.82
CA LEU A 29 0.15 -1.47 11.41
C LEU A 29 -0.05 -2.57 10.38
N THR A 30 -1.10 -2.46 9.57
CA THR A 30 -1.38 -3.44 8.50
C THR A 30 -0.25 -3.46 7.47
N ALA A 31 0.24 -2.28 7.08
CA ALA A 31 1.36 -2.17 6.13
C ALA A 31 2.62 -2.84 6.69
N LYS A 32 2.93 -2.59 7.95
CA LYS A 32 4.09 -3.18 8.62
C LYS A 32 3.98 -4.70 8.68
N CYS A 33 2.82 -5.22 9.03
CA CYS A 33 2.58 -6.66 9.09
C CYS A 33 2.67 -7.30 7.71
N ALA A 34 2.14 -6.64 6.68
CA ALA A 34 2.22 -7.13 5.31
C ALA A 34 3.67 -7.22 4.83
N GLU A 35 4.48 -6.21 5.11
CA GLU A 35 5.90 -6.22 4.77
C GLU A 35 6.63 -7.37 5.46
N LYS A 36 6.38 -7.56 6.76
CA LYS A 36 6.99 -8.67 7.53
C LYS A 36 6.55 -10.04 7.02
N GLY A 37 5.34 -10.12 6.47
CA GLY A 37 4.82 -11.34 5.87
C GLY A 37 5.36 -11.63 4.48
N GLY A 38 6.16 -10.74 3.91
CA GLY A 38 6.81 -10.96 2.62
C GLY A 38 6.12 -10.31 1.43
N ALA A 39 5.25 -9.33 1.65
CA ALA A 39 4.61 -8.62 0.54
C ALA A 39 5.65 -7.87 -0.29
N ASP A 40 5.48 -7.91 -1.61
CA ASP A 40 6.37 -7.24 -2.55
C ASP A 40 5.98 -5.77 -2.77
N LEU A 41 4.70 -5.47 -2.63
CA LEU A 41 4.12 -4.14 -2.82
C LEU A 41 3.07 -3.86 -1.76
N ILE A 42 2.97 -2.62 -1.35
CA ILE A 42 1.90 -2.16 -0.47
C ILE A 42 1.04 -1.17 -1.24
N PHE A 43 -0.26 -1.46 -1.33
CA PHE A 43 -1.22 -0.58 -1.99
C PHE A 43 -1.95 0.28 -0.97
N LEU A 44 -1.98 1.58 -1.20
CA LEU A 44 -2.73 2.53 -0.39
C LEU A 44 -3.76 3.25 -1.25
N HIS A 45 -4.99 3.27 -0.78
CA HIS A 45 -6.07 4.04 -1.41
C HIS A 45 -7.10 4.43 -0.35
N ASN A 46 -7.88 5.49 -0.63
CA ASN A 46 -8.78 6.08 0.35
C ASN A 46 -9.81 5.09 0.92
N ALA A 47 -10.27 4.14 0.11
CA ALA A 47 -11.22 3.12 0.56
C ALA A 47 -10.66 2.30 1.74
N GLY A 48 -9.35 2.06 1.76
CA GLY A 48 -8.69 1.34 2.84
C GLY A 48 -8.85 2.05 4.18
N ARG A 49 -8.72 3.37 4.21
CA ARG A 49 -8.88 4.15 5.43
C ARG A 49 -10.30 4.03 5.98
N PHE A 50 -11.32 4.18 5.14
CA PHE A 50 -12.71 4.06 5.58
C PHE A 50 -13.03 2.66 6.08
N ARG A 51 -12.53 1.65 5.38
CA ARG A 51 -12.73 0.24 5.76
C ARG A 51 -12.10 -0.06 7.12
N MET A 52 -10.89 0.40 7.36
CA MET A 52 -10.19 0.19 8.63
C MET A 52 -10.81 0.97 9.78
N SER A 53 -11.59 2.01 9.49
CA SER A 53 -12.38 2.75 10.48
C SER A 53 -13.73 2.08 10.75
N GLY A 54 -13.99 0.92 10.19
CA GLY A 54 -15.25 0.21 10.36
C GLY A 54 -16.40 0.74 9.53
N ARG A 55 -16.10 1.55 8.50
CA ARG A 55 -17.10 2.16 7.64
C ARG A 55 -17.19 1.43 6.30
N SER A 56 -18.27 1.68 5.57
CA SER A 56 -18.46 1.09 4.26
C SER A 56 -17.42 1.58 3.26
N THR A 57 -16.93 0.66 2.42
CA THR A 57 -16.04 1.00 1.30
C THR A 57 -16.72 1.98 0.33
N LEU A 58 -18.05 1.99 0.27
CA LEU A 58 -18.81 2.90 -0.60
C LEU A 58 -18.55 4.38 -0.28
N LEU A 59 -18.14 4.71 0.95
CA LEU A 59 -17.81 6.09 1.31
C LEU A 59 -16.70 6.67 0.42
N ALA A 60 -15.80 5.85 -0.07
CA ALA A 60 -14.73 6.28 -0.96
C ALA A 60 -15.25 6.75 -2.33
N LYS A 61 -16.48 6.40 -2.67
CA LYS A 61 -17.15 6.76 -3.93
C LYS A 61 -17.92 8.08 -3.83
N PHE A 62 -18.12 8.60 -2.63
CA PHE A 62 -18.86 9.83 -2.40
C PHE A 62 -17.93 11.02 -2.24
N SER A 63 -18.49 12.24 -2.34
CA SER A 63 -17.73 13.48 -2.27
C SER A 63 -17.50 13.92 -0.83
N PHE A 64 -16.62 13.22 -0.12
CA PHE A 64 -16.22 13.55 1.26
C PHE A 64 -14.89 14.29 1.34
N GLY A 65 -14.52 14.99 0.30
CA GLY A 65 -13.24 15.66 0.23
C GLY A 65 -12.41 15.11 -0.91
N ASN A 66 -11.11 15.35 -0.85
CA ASN A 66 -10.19 14.96 -1.92
C ASN A 66 -9.56 13.60 -1.60
N ALA A 67 -9.81 12.60 -2.47
CA ALA A 67 -9.24 11.27 -2.31
C ALA A 67 -7.72 11.27 -2.32
N ASN A 68 -7.11 12.18 -3.08
CA ASN A 68 -5.65 12.31 -3.12
C ASN A 68 -5.09 12.80 -1.79
N ASP A 69 -5.78 13.71 -1.11
CA ASP A 69 -5.37 14.20 0.21
C ASP A 69 -5.40 13.07 1.24
N VAL A 70 -6.45 12.27 1.22
CA VAL A 70 -6.57 11.10 2.11
C VAL A 70 -5.44 10.10 1.84
N THR A 71 -5.17 9.82 0.58
CA THR A 71 -4.10 8.90 0.20
C THR A 71 -2.73 9.44 0.64
N GLU A 72 -2.49 10.73 0.48
CA GLU A 72 -1.24 11.37 0.92
C GLU A 72 -1.04 11.23 2.43
N GLU A 73 -2.09 11.45 3.22
CA GLU A 73 -2.03 11.24 4.67
C GLU A 73 -1.69 9.79 5.02
N MET A 74 -2.29 8.84 4.31
CA MET A 74 -2.02 7.42 4.51
C MET A 74 -0.57 7.07 4.18
N VAL A 75 -0.02 7.64 3.13
CA VAL A 75 1.38 7.45 2.74
C VAL A 75 2.30 7.99 3.84
N CYS A 76 2.03 9.18 4.34
CA CYS A 76 2.80 9.77 5.44
C CYS A 76 2.76 8.93 6.71
N GLU A 77 1.65 8.26 6.97
CA GLU A 77 1.50 7.35 8.11
C GLU A 77 2.26 6.05 7.92
N CYS A 78 2.21 5.48 6.72
CA CYS A 78 2.74 4.15 6.46
C CYS A 78 4.24 4.11 6.14
N LEU A 79 4.75 5.10 5.40
CA LEU A 79 6.16 5.09 4.99
C LEU A 79 7.15 4.97 6.15
N PRO A 80 6.98 5.67 7.28
CA PRO A 80 7.95 5.58 8.38
C PRO A 80 8.05 4.20 9.04
N VAL A 81 7.03 3.37 8.90
CA VAL A 81 7.01 2.03 9.53
C VAL A 81 7.40 0.92 8.56
N LEU A 82 7.57 1.24 7.29
CA LEU A 82 8.04 0.32 6.27
C LEU A 82 9.55 0.42 6.12
N GLN A 83 10.21 -0.71 5.86
CA GLN A 83 11.66 -0.75 5.68
C GLN A 83 12.07 -0.74 4.22
N SER A 84 11.45 -1.58 3.40
CA SER A 84 11.88 -1.76 2.02
C SER A 84 10.74 -1.96 1.02
N ALA A 85 9.53 -2.29 1.46
CA ALA A 85 8.42 -2.53 0.54
C ALA A 85 7.97 -1.22 -0.12
N PRO A 86 7.90 -1.18 -1.46
CA PRO A 86 7.44 0.02 -2.15
C PRO A 86 5.93 0.21 -1.96
N VAL A 87 5.53 1.47 -1.90
CA VAL A 87 4.13 1.89 -1.78
C VAL A 87 3.61 2.33 -3.15
N VAL A 88 2.42 1.88 -3.48
CA VAL A 88 1.75 2.21 -4.74
C VAL A 88 0.40 2.86 -4.48
#